data_de28bb063b4226e2c4cd409c5c00d0d2
#
_entry.id   de28bb063b4226e2c4cd409c5c00d0d2
#
_cell.length_a   1.000
_cell.length_b   1.000
_cell.length_c   1.000
_cell.angle_alpha   90.00
_cell.angle_beta   90.00
_cell.angle_gamma   90.00
#
_symmetry.space_group_name_H-M   'P 1'
#
loop_
_entity.id
_entity.type
_entity.pdbx_description
1 polymer ?
#
loop_
_entity_poly.entity_id
_entity_poly.type
_entity_poly.pdbx_seq_one_letter_code
_entity_poly.pdbx_strand_id
1 'polypeptide(L)'
;TAAALKQLSPTFRIRTSVYGTFTPTGWRIRLVGRGDPSLTDAQLKELAQQLKRRGIRQITQLTIDDAYFDSDWFNGDWAVGDVQAAYGAPVNSTIVNQNALGLRLIPQALGQPLRVEWDEGRDRWEIENRSITVDRKAAEFIEVGRDLTRPILRVSGQLRVGSEPAPTAIAALNPAENFLQRFQTALNAEQITIAQSQILR
;
A
#
# COMPACT_ATOMS: atom_id res chain seq x y z
N THR A 1 -7.89 22.13 12.51
CA THR A 1 -7.76 21.06 13.54
C THR A 1 -8.68 21.31 14.73
N ALA A 2 -8.64 22.52 15.38
CA ALA A 2 -9.52 22.85 16.51
C ALA A 2 -11.01 22.82 16.13
N ALA A 3 -11.38 23.31 14.94
CA ALA A 3 -12.74 23.26 14.43
C ALA A 3 -13.22 21.80 14.24
N ALA A 4 -12.38 20.93 13.69
CA ALA A 4 -12.69 19.51 13.52
C ALA A 4 -12.91 18.81 14.87
N LEU A 5 -12.04 19.05 15.85
CA LEU A 5 -12.19 18.51 17.21
C LEU A 5 -13.47 18.98 17.89
N LYS A 6 -13.83 20.26 17.72
CA LYS A 6 -15.08 20.82 18.25
C LYS A 6 -16.32 20.20 17.59
N GLN A 7 -16.26 19.96 16.28
CA GLN A 7 -17.39 19.45 15.49
C GLN A 7 -17.56 17.94 15.66
N LEU A 8 -16.48 17.17 15.63
CA LEU A 8 -16.48 15.72 15.57
C LEU A 8 -16.23 15.04 16.93
N SER A 9 -15.77 15.79 17.94
CA SER A 9 -15.28 15.33 19.22
C SER A 9 -13.93 14.57 19.16
N PRO A 10 -13.18 14.47 20.29
CA PRO A 10 -11.93 13.73 20.35
C PRO A 10 -12.10 12.21 20.22
N THR A 11 -13.32 11.70 20.36
CA THR A 11 -13.65 10.27 20.25
C THR A 11 -14.08 9.84 18.86
N PHE A 12 -14.13 10.76 17.90
CA PHE A 12 -14.45 10.44 16.51
C PHE A 12 -13.53 9.34 15.96
N ARG A 13 -14.13 8.38 15.23
CA ARG A 13 -13.40 7.28 14.59
C ARG A 13 -13.90 7.10 13.16
N ILE A 14 -12.96 6.97 12.23
CA ILE A 14 -13.23 6.49 10.88
C ILE A 14 -13.28 4.96 10.96
N ARG A 15 -14.33 4.33 10.43
CA ARG A 15 -14.53 2.90 10.55
C ARG A 15 -14.35 2.20 9.21
N THR A 16 -13.45 1.24 9.16
CA THR A 16 -13.42 0.21 8.11
C THR A 16 -14.31 -0.95 8.57
N SER A 17 -15.34 -1.29 7.81
CA SER A 17 -16.35 -2.28 8.20
C SER A 17 -16.29 -3.51 7.31
N VAL A 18 -16.44 -4.70 7.93
CA VAL A 18 -16.53 -5.96 7.20
C VAL A 18 -17.90 -6.59 7.43
N TYR A 19 -18.62 -6.81 6.35
CA TYR A 19 -19.93 -7.46 6.34
C TYR A 19 -19.79 -8.86 5.73
N GLY A 20 -20.43 -9.84 6.35
CA GLY A 20 -20.44 -11.22 5.88
C GLY A 20 -21.87 -11.75 5.74
N THR A 21 -22.14 -12.42 4.63
CA THR A 21 -23.38 -13.16 4.40
C THR A 21 -23.03 -14.61 4.07
N PHE A 22 -23.58 -15.54 4.83
CA PHE A 22 -23.44 -16.96 4.52
C PHE A 22 -24.47 -17.38 3.47
N THR A 23 -24.01 -18.11 2.47
CA THR A 23 -24.84 -18.63 1.37
C THR A 23 -24.65 -20.14 1.26
N PRO A 24 -25.48 -20.87 0.50
CA PRO A 24 -25.27 -22.31 0.29
C PRO A 24 -23.91 -22.68 -0.31
N THR A 25 -23.24 -21.73 -0.98
CA THR A 25 -21.92 -21.92 -1.60
C THR A 25 -20.77 -21.42 -0.72
N GLY A 26 -21.05 -20.83 0.45
CA GLY A 26 -20.04 -20.30 1.39
C GLY A 26 -20.22 -18.81 1.70
N TRP A 27 -19.19 -18.21 2.25
CA TRP A 27 -19.24 -16.82 2.70
C TRP A 27 -19.01 -15.80 1.56
N ARG A 28 -19.88 -14.79 1.51
CA ARG A 28 -19.65 -13.58 0.73
C ARG A 28 -19.25 -12.47 1.69
N ILE A 29 -18.08 -11.89 1.49
CA ILE A 29 -17.51 -10.84 2.36
C ILE A 29 -17.45 -9.54 1.57
N ARG A 30 -17.93 -8.44 2.18
CA ARG A 30 -17.81 -7.07 1.69
C ARG A 30 -17.07 -6.24 2.73
N LEU A 31 -15.89 -5.70 2.36
CA LEU A 31 -15.14 -4.74 3.16
C LEU A 31 -15.46 -3.35 2.61
N VAL A 32 -15.89 -2.44 3.50
CA VAL A 32 -16.26 -1.06 3.17
C VAL A 32 -15.26 -0.12 3.81
N GLY A 33 -14.52 0.61 2.99
CA GLY A 33 -13.61 1.68 3.40
C GLY A 33 -14.34 3.01 3.57
N ARG A 34 -13.76 3.89 4.41
CA ARG A 34 -14.22 5.27 4.61
C ARG A 34 -13.04 6.25 4.73
N GLY A 35 -11.90 5.89 4.14
CA GLY A 35 -10.73 6.75 4.09
C GLY A 35 -9.98 6.87 5.43
N ASP A 36 -9.84 5.79 6.19
CA ASP A 36 -9.04 5.79 7.42
C ASP A 36 -7.54 5.79 7.09
N PRO A 37 -6.82 6.93 7.25
CA PRO A 37 -5.42 7.03 6.89
C PRO A 37 -4.50 6.28 7.85
N SER A 38 -5.01 5.83 9.00
CA SER A 38 -4.25 5.09 10.01
C SER A 38 -4.27 3.58 9.79
N LEU A 39 -5.05 3.09 8.83
CA LEU A 39 -5.13 1.66 8.55
C LEU A 39 -3.82 1.13 7.95
N THR A 40 -3.32 0.07 8.54
CA THR A 40 -2.07 -0.59 8.13
C THR A 40 -2.27 -2.09 7.89
N ASP A 41 -1.23 -2.76 7.40
CA ASP A 41 -1.22 -4.22 7.24
C ASP A 41 -1.47 -4.96 8.57
N ALA A 42 -1.05 -4.39 9.70
CA ALA A 42 -1.31 -4.97 11.01
C ALA A 42 -2.82 -5.07 11.29
N GLN A 43 -3.59 -4.01 11.03
CA GLN A 43 -5.03 -4.03 11.20
C GLN A 43 -5.73 -4.93 10.16
N LEU A 44 -5.22 -5.02 8.91
CA LEU A 44 -5.74 -5.99 7.93
C LEU A 44 -5.54 -7.44 8.41
N LYS A 45 -4.38 -7.73 9.02
CA LYS A 45 -4.12 -9.04 9.65
C LYS A 45 -5.07 -9.31 10.81
N GLU A 46 -5.31 -8.32 11.67
CA GLU A 46 -6.29 -8.45 12.76
C GLU A 46 -7.71 -8.73 12.25
N LEU A 47 -8.14 -8.07 11.16
CA LEU A 47 -9.42 -8.34 10.51
C LEU A 47 -9.49 -9.78 9.99
N ALA A 48 -8.44 -10.26 9.32
CA ALA A 48 -8.36 -11.65 8.85
C ALA A 48 -8.45 -12.65 10.01
N GLN A 49 -7.75 -12.40 11.12
CA GLN A 49 -7.83 -13.21 12.33
C GLN A 49 -9.24 -13.20 12.95
N GLN A 50 -9.92 -12.06 12.95
CA GLN A 50 -11.30 -11.97 13.43
C GLN A 50 -12.24 -12.82 12.57
N LEU A 51 -12.09 -12.80 11.25
CA LEU A 51 -12.86 -13.66 10.33
C LEU A 51 -12.58 -15.15 10.62
N LYS A 52 -11.32 -15.52 10.80
CA LYS A 52 -10.92 -16.89 11.16
C LYS A 52 -11.54 -17.34 12.47
N ARG A 53 -11.53 -16.50 13.52
CA ARG A 53 -12.15 -16.79 14.83
C ARG A 53 -13.66 -17.01 14.74
N ARG A 54 -14.32 -16.35 13.77
CA ARG A 54 -15.75 -16.56 13.46
C ARG A 54 -16.03 -17.81 12.62
N GLY A 55 -15.03 -18.66 12.36
CA GLY A 55 -15.16 -19.90 11.62
C GLY A 55 -15.11 -19.75 10.09
N ILE A 56 -14.82 -18.56 9.58
CA ILE A 56 -14.70 -18.36 8.12
C ILE A 56 -13.38 -18.97 7.65
N ARG A 57 -13.46 -19.94 6.73
CA ARG A 57 -12.32 -20.63 6.13
C ARG A 57 -12.30 -20.48 4.61
N GLN A 58 -13.46 -20.22 4.02
CA GLN A 58 -13.60 -20.06 2.59
C GLN A 58 -14.52 -18.88 2.29
N ILE A 59 -14.04 -18.00 1.44
CA ILE A 59 -14.78 -16.85 0.91
C ILE A 59 -15.06 -17.15 -0.57
N THR A 60 -16.34 -17.26 -0.92
CA THR A 60 -16.74 -17.44 -2.31
C THR A 60 -16.66 -16.14 -3.11
N GLN A 61 -16.93 -15.01 -2.46
CA GLN A 61 -16.79 -13.69 -3.07
C GLN A 61 -16.30 -12.67 -2.06
N LEU A 62 -15.16 -12.06 -2.35
CA LEU A 62 -14.62 -10.91 -1.62
C LEU A 62 -14.88 -9.64 -2.43
N THR A 63 -15.59 -8.68 -1.84
CA THR A 63 -15.82 -7.36 -2.43
C THR A 63 -15.11 -6.30 -1.60
N ILE A 64 -14.22 -5.53 -2.22
CA ILE A 64 -13.65 -4.31 -1.66
C ILE A 64 -14.49 -3.14 -2.17
N ASP A 65 -15.14 -2.45 -1.25
CA ASP A 65 -16.02 -1.33 -1.55
C ASP A 65 -15.28 -0.02 -1.34
N ASP A 66 -14.88 0.57 -2.44
CA ASP A 66 -14.14 1.83 -2.55
C ASP A 66 -15.03 3.01 -3.00
N ALA A 67 -16.36 2.83 -2.99
CA ALA A 67 -17.32 3.77 -3.57
C ALA A 67 -17.73 4.91 -2.62
N TYR A 68 -17.11 5.07 -1.43
CA TYR A 68 -17.50 6.12 -0.48
C TYR A 68 -17.03 7.51 -0.90
N PHE A 69 -15.85 7.63 -1.50
CA PHE A 69 -15.33 8.84 -2.13
C PHE A 69 -15.51 8.77 -3.64
N ASP A 70 -15.50 9.95 -4.28
CA ASP A 70 -15.47 10.04 -5.73
C ASP A 70 -14.18 9.42 -6.30
N SER A 71 -14.20 9.12 -7.60
CA SER A 71 -13.09 8.47 -8.29
C SER A 71 -11.88 9.38 -8.56
N ASP A 72 -11.94 10.64 -8.18
CA ASP A 72 -10.84 11.59 -8.31
C ASP A 72 -9.83 11.41 -7.18
N TRP A 73 -8.88 10.52 -7.40
CA TRP A 73 -7.88 10.12 -6.39
C TRP A 73 -6.79 11.17 -6.15
N PHE A 74 -6.64 12.12 -7.06
CA PHE A 74 -5.60 13.14 -7.00
C PHE A 74 -6.22 14.53 -6.98
N ASN A 75 -5.63 15.43 -6.21
CA ASN A 75 -5.96 16.84 -6.30
C ASN A 75 -5.38 17.40 -7.61
N GLY A 76 -6.20 18.07 -8.41
CA GLY A 76 -5.78 18.65 -9.69
C GLY A 76 -4.69 19.72 -9.59
N ASP A 77 -4.47 20.28 -8.41
CA ASP A 77 -3.41 21.26 -8.14
C ASP A 77 -2.05 20.64 -7.81
N TRP A 78 -1.96 19.31 -7.69
CA TRP A 78 -0.69 18.64 -7.42
C TRP A 78 0.21 18.62 -8.66
N ALA A 79 1.50 18.88 -8.45
CA ALA A 79 2.47 18.73 -9.53
C ALA A 79 2.60 17.27 -9.97
N VAL A 80 2.77 17.06 -11.28
CA VAL A 80 2.92 15.72 -11.86
C VAL A 80 4.07 14.92 -11.19
N GLY A 81 5.14 15.61 -10.77
CA GLY A 81 6.25 15.00 -10.04
C GLY A 81 5.84 14.44 -8.68
N ASP A 82 4.88 15.07 -8.01
CA ASP A 82 4.48 14.71 -6.65
C ASP A 82 3.64 13.44 -6.60
N VAL A 83 2.82 13.17 -7.64
CA VAL A 83 1.89 12.02 -7.65
C VAL A 83 2.59 10.66 -7.71
N GLN A 84 3.88 10.61 -7.94
CA GLN A 84 4.69 9.40 -7.86
C GLN A 84 5.33 9.18 -6.48
N ALA A 85 5.48 10.24 -5.69
CA ALA A 85 6.07 10.20 -4.35
C ALA A 85 5.04 9.76 -3.29
N ALA A 86 5.51 9.19 -2.19
CA ALA A 86 4.63 8.71 -1.12
C ALA A 86 3.74 9.81 -0.51
N TYR A 87 4.24 11.06 -0.41
CA TYR A 87 3.47 12.19 0.09
C TYR A 87 2.36 12.67 -0.87
N GLY A 88 2.47 12.38 -2.16
CA GLY A 88 1.46 12.62 -3.19
C GLY A 88 0.67 11.36 -3.56
N ALA A 89 0.61 10.38 -2.66
CA ALA A 89 -0.12 9.15 -2.90
C ALA A 89 -1.62 9.41 -3.09
N PRO A 90 -2.29 8.63 -3.98
CA PRO A 90 -3.70 8.80 -4.27
C PRO A 90 -4.55 8.59 -3.01
N VAL A 91 -5.66 9.33 -2.92
CA VAL A 91 -6.63 9.22 -1.81
C VAL A 91 -7.86 8.48 -2.28
N ASN A 92 -8.26 7.43 -1.55
CA ASN A 92 -9.45 6.65 -1.85
C ASN A 92 -10.13 6.18 -0.54
N SER A 93 -11.28 5.53 -0.65
CA SER A 93 -12.04 5.06 0.51
C SER A 93 -11.36 3.90 1.24
N THR A 94 -10.64 3.05 0.51
CA THR A 94 -9.93 1.86 1.02
C THR A 94 -8.42 2.12 1.12
N ILE A 95 -8.03 3.20 1.79
CA ILE A 95 -6.62 3.53 2.02
C ILE A 95 -5.97 2.53 2.98
N VAL A 96 -4.73 2.13 2.70
CA VAL A 96 -3.89 1.30 3.58
C VAL A 96 -2.43 1.72 3.48
N ASN A 97 -1.72 1.79 4.61
CA ASN A 97 -0.34 2.31 4.68
C ASN A 97 -0.20 3.64 3.93
N GLN A 98 -1.21 4.54 4.05
CA GLN A 98 -1.28 5.83 3.35
C GLN A 98 -1.16 5.71 1.82
N ASN A 99 -1.50 4.56 1.23
CA ASN A 99 -1.30 4.22 -0.17
C ASN A 99 0.16 4.38 -0.65
N ALA A 100 1.11 4.26 0.25
CA ALA A 100 2.54 4.25 -0.01
C ALA A 100 3.08 2.82 -0.06
N LEU A 101 4.04 2.60 -0.96
CA LEU A 101 4.76 1.35 -1.11
C LEU A 101 6.19 1.56 -0.60
N GLY A 102 6.50 0.99 0.56
CA GLY A 102 7.81 1.10 1.19
C GLY A 102 8.85 0.19 0.54
N LEU A 103 10.08 0.69 0.45
CA LEU A 103 11.24 -0.06 -0.01
C LEU A 103 12.53 0.47 0.64
N ARG A 104 13.58 -0.31 0.54
CA ARG A 104 14.93 0.06 0.99
C ARG A 104 15.92 -0.05 -0.16
N LEU A 105 16.81 0.92 -0.25
CA LEU A 105 17.95 0.89 -1.15
C LEU A 105 19.19 0.49 -0.35
N ILE A 106 19.83 -0.60 -0.73
CA ILE A 106 20.91 -1.22 0.02
C ILE A 106 22.19 -1.13 -0.81
N PRO A 107 23.25 -0.44 -0.31
CA PRO A 107 24.51 -0.41 -1.00
C PRO A 107 25.15 -1.80 -1.06
N GLN A 108 25.81 -2.09 -2.17
CA GLN A 108 26.50 -3.36 -2.43
C GLN A 108 28.02 -3.16 -2.49
N ALA A 109 28.72 -3.94 -3.30
CA ALA A 109 30.15 -3.71 -3.56
C ALA A 109 30.34 -2.44 -4.40
N LEU A 110 31.50 -1.81 -4.26
CA LEU A 110 31.87 -0.60 -5.00
C LEU A 110 31.65 -0.80 -6.52
N GLY A 111 30.99 0.17 -7.14
CA GLY A 111 30.64 0.14 -8.57
C GLY A 111 29.38 -0.67 -8.90
N GLN A 112 28.80 -1.41 -7.97
CA GLN A 112 27.56 -2.15 -8.19
C GLN A 112 26.32 -1.24 -7.98
N PRO A 113 25.21 -1.49 -8.69
CA PRO A 113 23.95 -0.82 -8.42
C PRO A 113 23.47 -1.08 -6.99
N LEU A 114 22.67 -0.19 -6.43
CA LEU A 114 22.02 -0.45 -5.15
C LEU A 114 21.02 -1.60 -5.29
N ARG A 115 20.95 -2.47 -4.29
CA ARG A 115 19.92 -3.50 -4.26
C ARG A 115 18.61 -2.88 -3.76
N VAL A 116 17.53 -3.11 -4.50
CA VAL A 116 16.18 -2.70 -4.12
C VAL A 116 15.53 -3.83 -3.34
N GLU A 117 15.01 -3.52 -2.16
CA GLU A 117 14.27 -4.46 -1.33
C GLU A 117 12.93 -3.83 -0.94
N TRP A 118 11.83 -4.42 -1.37
CA TRP A 118 10.50 -4.00 -0.98
C TRP A 118 10.19 -4.44 0.45
N ASP A 119 9.48 -3.61 1.21
CA ASP A 119 8.98 -4.01 2.54
C ASP A 119 8.02 -5.18 2.45
N GLU A 120 7.36 -5.35 1.31
CA GLU A 120 6.56 -6.51 0.95
C GLU A 120 6.88 -6.91 -0.49
N GLY A 121 6.82 -8.21 -0.78
CA GLY A 121 7.10 -8.74 -2.11
C GLY A 121 6.29 -8.05 -3.20
N ARG A 122 6.98 -7.54 -4.22
CA ARG A 122 6.42 -6.80 -5.37
C ARG A 122 6.96 -7.38 -6.67
N ASP A 123 6.87 -8.68 -6.84
CA ASP A 123 7.47 -9.43 -7.95
C ASP A 123 6.99 -8.99 -9.34
N ARG A 124 5.92 -8.18 -9.39
CA ARG A 124 5.35 -7.65 -10.65
C ARG A 124 5.87 -6.28 -11.04
N TRP A 125 6.74 -5.65 -10.22
CA TRP A 125 7.31 -4.35 -10.56
C TRP A 125 8.61 -4.55 -11.34
N GLU A 126 8.69 -3.92 -12.51
CA GLU A 126 9.93 -3.73 -13.24
C GLU A 126 10.79 -2.68 -12.51
N ILE A 127 12.11 -2.86 -12.49
CA ILE A 127 13.04 -1.94 -11.82
C ILE A 127 14.04 -1.38 -12.82
N GLU A 128 13.87 -0.11 -13.18
CA GLU A 128 14.87 0.67 -13.92
C GLU A 128 15.87 1.26 -12.91
N ASN A 129 16.95 0.52 -12.64
CA ASN A 129 17.94 0.89 -11.65
C ASN A 129 19.20 1.48 -12.29
N ARG A 130 19.41 2.78 -12.11
CA ARG A 130 20.60 3.56 -12.55
C ARG A 130 21.44 4.04 -11.37
N SER A 131 21.20 3.50 -10.18
CA SER A 131 21.95 3.84 -8.98
C SER A 131 23.31 3.14 -8.95
N ILE A 132 24.20 3.62 -8.08
CA ILE A 132 25.54 3.05 -7.93
C ILE A 132 26.00 3.10 -6.46
N THR A 133 26.74 2.09 -6.05
CA THR A 133 27.47 2.10 -4.78
C THR A 133 28.84 2.75 -4.99
N VAL A 134 29.12 3.82 -4.23
CA VAL A 134 30.32 4.64 -4.38
C VAL A 134 31.29 4.51 -3.20
N ASP A 135 32.47 5.12 -3.32
CA ASP A 135 33.48 5.16 -2.27
C ASP A 135 32.95 5.86 -1.00
N ARG A 136 33.55 5.51 0.15
CA ARG A 136 33.17 6.03 1.48
C ARG A 136 33.27 7.56 1.64
N LYS A 137 34.01 8.23 0.77
CA LYS A 137 34.20 9.70 0.82
C LYS A 137 33.27 10.44 -0.15
N ALA A 138 32.57 9.73 -1.04
CA ALA A 138 31.67 10.34 -2.01
C ALA A 138 30.41 10.91 -1.32
N ALA A 139 29.76 11.88 -1.96
CA ALA A 139 28.45 12.36 -1.52
C ALA A 139 27.38 11.28 -1.72
N GLU A 140 26.37 11.26 -0.85
CA GLU A 140 25.20 10.38 -0.98
C GLU A 140 23.98 11.19 -1.40
N PHE A 141 23.26 10.68 -2.35
CA PHE A 141 21.94 11.17 -2.76
C PHE A 141 21.20 10.04 -3.47
N ILE A 142 19.91 9.99 -3.28
CA ILE A 142 19.03 9.04 -3.97
C ILE A 142 17.83 9.78 -4.54
N GLU A 143 17.37 9.33 -5.68
CA GLU A 143 16.13 9.75 -6.29
C GLU A 143 15.34 8.49 -6.65
N VAL A 144 14.10 8.43 -6.18
CA VAL A 144 13.21 7.30 -6.39
C VAL A 144 11.88 7.81 -6.90
N GLY A 145 11.43 7.24 -7.98
CA GLY A 145 10.15 7.55 -8.59
C GLY A 145 9.52 6.32 -9.24
N ARG A 146 8.36 6.49 -9.82
CA ARG A 146 7.69 5.45 -10.58
C ARG A 146 7.14 5.97 -11.91
N ASP A 147 6.84 5.06 -12.82
CA ASP A 147 6.00 5.39 -13.96
C ASP A 147 4.58 5.74 -13.50
N LEU A 148 3.89 6.64 -14.22
CA LEU A 148 2.56 7.12 -13.83
C LEU A 148 1.46 6.10 -14.11
N THR A 149 1.68 5.18 -15.04
CA THR A 149 0.65 4.26 -15.56
C THR A 149 1.04 2.78 -15.46
N ARG A 150 2.34 2.49 -15.36
CA ARG A 150 2.88 1.13 -15.34
C ARG A 150 3.62 0.85 -14.04
N PRO A 151 3.68 -0.41 -13.59
CA PRO A 151 4.41 -0.79 -12.37
C PRO A 151 5.93 -0.83 -12.64
N ILE A 152 6.52 0.33 -12.93
CA ILE A 152 7.96 0.52 -13.15
C ILE A 152 8.50 1.44 -12.06
N LEU A 153 9.42 0.92 -11.24
CA LEU A 153 10.19 1.68 -10.26
C LEU A 153 11.42 2.25 -10.96
N ARG A 154 11.69 3.55 -10.76
CA ARG A 154 12.91 4.20 -11.22
C ARG A 154 13.77 4.58 -10.04
N VAL A 155 15.02 4.15 -10.06
CA VAL A 155 16.00 4.42 -8.99
C VAL A 155 17.24 5.03 -9.61
N SER A 156 17.68 6.18 -9.09
CA SER A 156 18.94 6.83 -9.48
C SER A 156 19.67 7.36 -8.25
N GLY A 157 20.92 7.83 -8.46
CA GLY A 157 21.75 8.35 -7.38
C GLY A 157 22.75 7.35 -6.84
N GLN A 158 23.24 7.59 -5.63
CA GLN A 158 24.35 6.82 -5.07
C GLN A 158 24.35 6.77 -3.54
N LEU A 159 24.78 5.62 -3.01
CA LEU A 159 25.09 5.42 -1.59
C LEU A 159 26.53 4.91 -1.44
N ARG A 160 27.13 5.19 -0.32
CA ARG A 160 28.50 4.74 -0.03
C ARG A 160 28.52 3.26 0.34
N VAL A 161 29.59 2.60 -0.02
CA VAL A 161 29.87 1.23 0.46
C VAL A 161 29.86 1.21 1.99
N GLY A 162 29.02 0.32 2.56
CA GLY A 162 28.88 0.14 4.01
C GLY A 162 27.97 1.16 4.70
N SER A 163 27.29 2.04 3.97
CA SER A 163 26.20 2.86 4.54
C SER A 163 25.00 1.99 4.89
N GLU A 164 24.23 2.45 5.87
CA GLU A 164 22.97 1.83 6.24
C GLU A 164 21.98 1.84 5.06
N PRO A 165 21.10 0.84 4.97
CA PRO A 165 20.02 0.84 3.99
C PRO A 165 19.18 2.11 4.08
N ALA A 166 18.92 2.77 2.95
CA ALA A 166 18.12 3.97 2.89
C ALA A 166 16.63 3.61 2.69
N PRO A 167 15.77 3.81 3.71
CA PRO A 167 14.34 3.61 3.57
C PRO A 167 13.74 4.71 2.70
N THR A 168 12.81 4.33 1.82
CA THR A 168 12.07 5.27 0.98
C THR A 168 10.69 4.67 0.64
N ALA A 169 9.85 5.43 -0.05
CA ALA A 169 8.55 4.95 -0.48
C ALA A 169 8.08 5.69 -1.74
N ILE A 170 7.26 5.01 -2.53
CA ILE A 170 6.56 5.58 -3.68
C ILE A 170 5.04 5.47 -3.50
N ALA A 171 4.29 6.26 -4.25
CA ALA A 171 2.83 6.17 -4.28
C ALA A 171 2.36 4.87 -4.95
N ALA A 172 1.33 4.24 -4.42
CA ALA A 172 0.65 3.13 -5.08
C ALA A 172 0.07 3.57 -6.44
N LEU A 173 0.18 2.72 -7.44
CA LEU A 173 -0.34 3.01 -8.78
C LEU A 173 -1.87 2.93 -8.81
N ASN A 174 -2.43 1.91 -8.20
CA ASN A 174 -3.86 1.69 -8.04
C ASN A 174 -4.15 1.37 -6.57
N PRO A 175 -4.68 2.34 -5.80
CA PRO A 175 -4.84 2.18 -4.36
C PRO A 175 -5.83 1.08 -3.97
N ALA A 176 -6.95 0.94 -4.70
CA ALA A 176 -7.94 -0.08 -4.40
C ALA A 176 -7.44 -1.51 -4.69
N GLU A 177 -6.66 -1.68 -5.77
CA GLU A 177 -6.01 -2.96 -6.06
C GLU A 177 -4.90 -3.28 -5.04
N ASN A 178 -4.12 -2.26 -4.63
CA ASN A 178 -3.14 -2.41 -3.56
C ASN A 178 -3.81 -2.88 -2.27
N PHE A 179 -4.94 -2.28 -1.90
CA PHE A 179 -5.71 -2.70 -0.72
C PHE A 179 -6.20 -4.14 -0.86
N LEU A 180 -6.81 -4.51 -2.00
CA LEU A 180 -7.29 -5.86 -2.25
C LEU A 180 -6.17 -6.89 -2.11
N GLN A 181 -5.01 -6.66 -2.73
CA GLN A 181 -3.86 -7.57 -2.67
C GLN A 181 -3.35 -7.75 -1.24
N ARG A 182 -3.25 -6.66 -0.46
CA ARG A 182 -2.82 -6.70 0.95
C ARG A 182 -3.79 -7.49 1.82
N PHE A 183 -5.09 -7.25 1.63
CA PHE A 183 -6.10 -7.98 2.39
C PHE A 183 -6.15 -9.46 1.99
N GLN A 184 -6.00 -9.79 0.72
CA GLN A 184 -5.85 -11.19 0.26
C GLN A 184 -4.62 -11.86 0.88
N THR A 185 -3.49 -11.16 0.96
CA THR A 185 -2.29 -11.66 1.63
C THR A 185 -2.57 -11.95 3.11
N ALA A 186 -3.24 -11.05 3.82
CA ALA A 186 -3.62 -11.24 5.22
C ALA A 186 -4.57 -12.44 5.41
N LEU A 187 -5.57 -12.59 4.53
CA LEU A 187 -6.52 -13.72 4.56
C LEU A 187 -5.80 -15.05 4.29
N ASN A 188 -4.92 -15.10 3.29
CA ASN A 188 -4.16 -16.30 2.94
C ASN A 188 -3.21 -16.72 4.08
N ALA A 189 -2.57 -15.77 4.76
CA ALA A 189 -1.73 -16.03 5.94
C ALA A 189 -2.53 -16.70 7.07
N GLU A 190 -3.82 -16.40 7.18
CA GLU A 190 -4.74 -17.03 8.12
C GLU A 190 -5.42 -18.30 7.55
N GLN A 191 -4.97 -18.78 6.37
CA GLN A 191 -5.51 -19.96 5.70
C GLN A 191 -7.00 -19.81 5.32
N ILE A 192 -7.43 -18.60 4.99
CA ILE A 192 -8.75 -18.32 4.44
C ILE A 192 -8.61 -18.24 2.92
N THR A 193 -9.27 -19.17 2.23
CA THR A 193 -9.24 -19.22 0.76
C THR A 193 -10.29 -18.28 0.14
N ILE A 194 -9.96 -17.70 -1.02
CA ILE A 194 -10.83 -16.79 -1.75
C ILE A 194 -11.04 -17.32 -3.17
N ALA A 195 -12.29 -17.59 -3.55
CA ALA A 195 -12.61 -18.08 -4.88
C ALA A 195 -12.67 -16.94 -5.92
N GLN A 196 -13.31 -15.83 -5.57
CA GLN A 196 -13.45 -14.68 -6.45
C GLN A 196 -13.29 -13.36 -5.65
N SER A 197 -12.76 -12.33 -6.31
CA SER A 197 -12.65 -11.00 -5.73
C SER A 197 -13.04 -9.93 -6.74
N GLN A 198 -13.57 -8.82 -6.24
CA GLN A 198 -13.91 -7.65 -7.04
C GLN A 198 -13.73 -6.36 -6.24
N ILE A 199 -13.59 -5.25 -6.95
CA ILE A 199 -13.60 -3.89 -6.40
C ILE A 199 -14.86 -3.20 -6.89
N LEU A 200 -15.60 -2.60 -5.96
CA LEU A 200 -16.71 -1.72 -6.24
C LEU A 200 -16.21 -0.27 -6.13
N ARG A 201 -16.45 0.49 -7.18
CA ARG A 201 -16.09 1.91 -7.29
C ARG A 201 -17.31 2.76 -7.59
#